data_8063072f241543347acb6e04abb881f7
#
_entry.id   8063072f241543347acb6e04abb881f7
#
_cell.length_a   1.000
_cell.length_b   1.000
_cell.length_c   1.000
_cell.angle_alpha   90.00
_cell.angle_beta   90.00
_cell.angle_gamma   90.00
#
_symmetry.space_group_name_H-M   'P 1'
#
loop_
_entity.id
_entity.type
_entity.pdbx_description
1 polymer ?
#
loop_
_entity_poly.entity_id
_entity_poly.type
_entity_poly.pdbx_seq_one_letter_code
_entity_poly.pdbx_strand_id
1 'polypeptide(L)'
;MKHYAVLLFFLMLAACGAAPVVRQPDRLFNDNLFLAPSERISADDVFALSDEMKHYLGTEIARELRAKSRQQALFDALYTKGKLKLEFDSAMTRNAAQAFAARSGNCLSLVIMTAAFAREIGLPVRYQSAFVDQTWSRSGDIQFFSGHVNLTLGRRQTHDRFGHNEPDLTIDFLPPQEIRGLRTRSIGEATIVAMYMNNRAAELFTQGLVNNAYWWARAAIGQDPGFLSSYNTLGIIYQRHGNLAEAETVLAYALEREPRNPHVMSNLVSVLNAQGRVGESRILGRKLEQMEPNPPFSFFDRGLTAVRNGDFKAARDLFATEIDRAPYYHEFHFWLAVAYVGLGEMEQAKEQLTIAMEYSTTRNDRDLYAAKLVRIRSSHPQ
;
A
#
# COMPACT_ATOMS: atom_id res chain seq x y z
N MET A 1 9.16 -40.20 -43.26
CA MET A 1 9.82 -39.53 -42.09
C MET A 1 9.56 -38.01 -42.02
N LYS A 2 9.38 -37.30 -43.13
CA LYS A 2 9.10 -35.83 -43.10
C LYS A 2 7.73 -35.43 -42.49
N HIS A 3 6.72 -36.25 -42.57
CA HIS A 3 5.37 -35.95 -42.05
C HIS A 3 5.25 -36.15 -40.54
N TYR A 4 6.05 -36.97 -39.91
CA TYR A 4 6.05 -37.15 -38.44
C TYR A 4 6.72 -36.00 -37.68
N ALA A 5 7.69 -35.35 -38.32
CA ALA A 5 8.37 -34.19 -37.74
C ALA A 5 7.46 -32.95 -37.65
N VAL A 6 6.54 -32.78 -38.64
CA VAL A 6 5.57 -31.68 -38.63
C VAL A 6 4.48 -31.90 -37.57
N LEU A 7 4.04 -33.16 -37.37
CA LEU A 7 3.04 -33.49 -36.34
C LEU A 7 3.59 -33.28 -34.91
N LEU A 8 4.88 -33.60 -34.68
CA LEU A 8 5.53 -33.34 -33.39
C LEU A 8 5.71 -31.84 -33.10
N PHE A 9 5.92 -31.03 -34.14
CA PHE A 9 6.05 -29.56 -33.98
C PHE A 9 4.72 -28.89 -33.63
N PHE A 10 3.59 -29.38 -34.16
CA PHE A 10 2.25 -28.91 -33.82
C PHE A 10 1.81 -29.31 -32.39
N LEU A 11 2.27 -30.46 -31.87
CA LEU A 11 1.99 -30.88 -30.50
C LEU A 11 2.75 -30.06 -29.44
N MET A 12 3.88 -29.45 -29.79
CA MET A 12 4.64 -28.55 -28.88
C MET A 12 4.06 -27.13 -28.77
N LEU A 13 3.21 -26.72 -29.72
CA LEU A 13 2.57 -25.37 -29.70
C LEU A 13 1.27 -25.33 -28.91
N ALA A 14 0.73 -26.47 -28.47
CA ALA A 14 -0.49 -26.52 -27.66
C ALA A 14 -0.29 -26.38 -26.13
N ALA A 15 0.96 -26.19 -25.68
CA ALA A 15 1.27 -25.98 -24.27
C ALA A 15 1.27 -24.46 -23.86
N CYS A 16 0.27 -23.71 -24.31
CA CYS A 16 -0.15 -22.51 -23.57
C CYS A 16 -0.84 -23.00 -22.30
N GLY A 17 -0.05 -23.42 -21.32
CA GLY A 17 -0.55 -23.77 -20.00
C GLY A 17 -1.21 -22.54 -19.40
N ALA A 18 -2.52 -22.59 -19.16
CA ALA A 18 -3.16 -21.66 -18.26
C ALA A 18 -2.36 -21.66 -16.95
N ALA A 19 -2.04 -20.48 -16.44
CA ALA A 19 -1.37 -20.36 -15.15
C ALA A 19 -2.14 -21.22 -14.13
N PRO A 20 -1.45 -22.02 -13.30
CA PRO A 20 -2.14 -22.88 -12.35
C PRO A 20 -3.05 -22.01 -11.47
N VAL A 21 -4.34 -22.33 -11.46
CA VAL A 21 -5.29 -21.70 -10.55
C VAL A 21 -4.84 -22.06 -9.14
N VAL A 22 -4.30 -21.09 -8.41
CA VAL A 22 -3.92 -21.27 -7.01
C VAL A 22 -5.22 -21.48 -6.23
N ARG A 23 -5.54 -22.73 -5.90
CA ARG A 23 -6.72 -23.03 -5.09
C ARG A 23 -6.52 -22.46 -3.68
N GLN A 24 -7.55 -21.81 -3.18
CA GLN A 24 -7.61 -21.43 -1.76
C GLN A 24 -7.46 -22.69 -0.91
N PRO A 25 -6.59 -22.70 0.06
CA PRO A 25 -6.58 -23.76 1.05
C PRO A 25 -7.65 -23.46 2.10
N ASP A 26 -8.84 -24.06 1.96
CA ASP A 26 -9.97 -23.90 2.90
C ASP A 26 -9.55 -24.18 4.36
N ARG A 27 -8.52 -25.01 4.55
CA ARG A 27 -7.92 -25.34 5.87
C ARG A 27 -7.30 -24.15 6.61
N LEU A 28 -7.13 -22.99 5.96
CA LEU A 28 -6.55 -21.79 6.57
C LEU A 28 -7.63 -20.90 7.23
N PHE A 29 -8.89 -21.18 6.99
CA PHE A 29 -10.00 -20.42 7.54
C PHE A 29 -10.69 -21.18 8.67
N ASN A 30 -10.95 -20.49 9.77
CA ASN A 30 -11.72 -21.01 10.88
C ASN A 30 -12.81 -19.99 11.25
N ASP A 31 -13.84 -19.95 10.39
CA ASP A 31 -14.93 -18.97 10.45
C ASP A 31 -15.66 -19.02 11.81
N ASN A 32 -15.68 -20.17 12.48
CA ASN A 32 -16.37 -20.35 13.77
C ASN A 32 -15.72 -19.58 14.93
N LEU A 33 -14.48 -19.10 14.77
CA LEU A 33 -13.80 -18.34 15.81
C LEU A 33 -14.21 -16.86 15.83
N PHE A 34 -14.92 -16.39 14.79
CA PHE A 34 -15.25 -15.00 14.61
C PHE A 34 -16.76 -14.78 14.48
N LEU A 35 -17.24 -13.68 15.01
CA LEU A 35 -18.61 -13.25 14.78
C LEU A 35 -18.82 -12.90 13.30
N ALA A 36 -20.04 -13.05 12.80
CA ALA A 36 -20.39 -12.66 11.45
C ALA A 36 -20.01 -11.19 11.18
N PRO A 37 -19.66 -10.81 9.95
CA PRO A 37 -19.29 -9.44 9.62
C PRO A 37 -20.49 -8.50 9.84
N SER A 38 -20.23 -7.32 10.41
CA SER A 38 -21.27 -6.30 10.66
C SER A 38 -21.59 -5.47 9.41
N GLU A 39 -20.81 -5.62 8.34
CA GLU A 39 -20.96 -4.91 7.07
C GLU A 39 -20.86 -5.86 5.88
N ARG A 40 -21.44 -5.46 4.76
CA ARG A 40 -21.34 -6.22 3.51
C ARG A 40 -19.94 -6.07 2.94
N ILE A 41 -19.33 -7.19 2.57
CA ILE A 41 -18.04 -7.25 1.88
C ILE A 41 -18.31 -7.68 0.44
N SER A 42 -18.05 -6.80 -0.53
CA SER A 42 -18.31 -7.06 -1.93
C SER A 42 -17.17 -6.52 -2.81
N ALA A 43 -16.71 -7.34 -3.74
CA ALA A 43 -15.76 -6.92 -4.76
C ALA A 43 -16.35 -5.90 -5.73
N ASP A 44 -17.65 -6.02 -6.02
CA ASP A 44 -18.36 -5.15 -6.96
C ASP A 44 -18.39 -3.69 -6.48
N ASP A 45 -18.43 -3.49 -5.16
CA ASP A 45 -18.50 -2.16 -4.56
C ASP A 45 -17.16 -1.39 -4.69
N VAL A 46 -16.05 -2.07 -5.01
CA VAL A 46 -14.71 -1.44 -5.07
C VAL A 46 -14.63 -0.42 -6.20
N PHE A 47 -15.18 -0.75 -7.37
CA PHE A 47 -15.16 0.11 -8.56
C PHE A 47 -16.53 0.71 -8.90
N ALA A 48 -17.53 0.53 -8.05
CA ALA A 48 -18.87 1.05 -8.29
C ALA A 48 -18.89 2.58 -8.36
N LEU A 49 -19.56 3.13 -9.38
CA LEU A 49 -19.77 4.55 -9.50
C LEU A 49 -21.00 4.99 -8.69
N SER A 50 -20.84 6.03 -7.87
CA SER A 50 -21.97 6.72 -7.27
C SER A 50 -22.73 7.55 -8.31
N ASP A 51 -23.93 8.03 -7.96
CA ASP A 51 -24.70 8.87 -8.86
C ASP A 51 -24.03 10.23 -9.12
N GLU A 52 -23.29 10.77 -8.13
CA GLU A 52 -22.47 11.96 -8.31
C GLU A 52 -21.32 11.70 -9.28
N MET A 53 -20.69 10.53 -9.25
CA MET A 53 -19.66 10.15 -10.23
C MET A 53 -20.25 10.03 -11.63
N LYS A 54 -21.43 9.42 -11.79
CA LYS A 54 -22.13 9.33 -13.08
C LYS A 54 -22.49 10.72 -13.61
N HIS A 55 -22.96 11.60 -12.74
CA HIS A 55 -23.22 13.00 -13.11
C HIS A 55 -21.94 13.72 -13.57
N TYR A 56 -20.85 13.59 -12.82
CA TYR A 56 -19.54 14.16 -13.15
C TYR A 56 -19.00 13.63 -14.49
N LEU A 57 -19.20 12.34 -14.74
CA LEU A 57 -18.88 11.71 -16.03
C LEU A 57 -19.66 12.36 -17.18
N GLY A 58 -20.99 12.53 -17.03
CA GLY A 58 -21.87 13.09 -18.04
C GLY A 58 -21.69 14.59 -18.28
N THR A 59 -21.08 15.32 -17.36
CA THR A 59 -20.87 16.77 -17.44
C THR A 59 -19.40 17.12 -17.69
N GLU A 60 -18.55 16.98 -16.68
CA GLU A 60 -17.17 17.46 -16.74
C GLU A 60 -16.28 16.60 -17.64
N ILE A 61 -16.31 15.26 -17.46
CA ILE A 61 -15.50 14.35 -18.31
C ILE A 61 -16.02 14.41 -19.75
N ALA A 62 -17.34 14.39 -19.96
CA ALA A 62 -17.92 14.48 -21.29
C ALA A 62 -17.56 15.77 -22.01
N ARG A 63 -17.40 16.89 -21.29
CA ARG A 63 -16.94 18.16 -21.87
C ARG A 63 -15.50 18.07 -22.37
N GLU A 64 -14.59 17.49 -21.58
CA GLU A 64 -13.19 17.32 -21.97
C GLU A 64 -13.04 16.35 -23.16
N LEU A 65 -13.85 15.29 -23.21
CA LEU A 65 -13.86 14.28 -24.29
C LEU A 65 -14.20 14.87 -25.68
N ARG A 66 -14.81 16.06 -25.74
CA ARG A 66 -15.12 16.73 -27.01
C ARG A 66 -13.90 17.38 -27.67
N ALA A 67 -12.86 17.69 -26.89
CA ALA A 67 -11.71 18.46 -27.33
C ALA A 67 -10.37 17.71 -27.23
N LYS A 68 -10.32 16.59 -26.54
CA LYS A 68 -9.08 15.89 -26.18
C LYS A 68 -9.22 14.38 -26.36
N SER A 69 -8.08 13.68 -26.38
CA SER A 69 -8.07 12.21 -26.27
C SER A 69 -8.72 11.76 -24.95
N ARG A 70 -9.22 10.54 -24.92
CA ARG A 70 -9.91 10.01 -23.72
C ARG A 70 -9.00 9.97 -22.51
N GLN A 71 -7.72 9.61 -22.69
CA GLN A 71 -6.72 9.58 -21.62
C GLN A 71 -6.49 10.97 -21.06
N GLN A 72 -6.23 11.98 -21.94
CA GLN A 72 -5.99 13.34 -21.52
C GLN A 72 -7.24 13.99 -20.92
N ALA A 73 -8.41 13.71 -21.48
CA ALA A 73 -9.68 14.20 -20.97
C ALA A 73 -9.95 13.71 -19.54
N LEU A 74 -9.72 12.41 -19.29
CA LEU A 74 -9.87 11.83 -17.96
C LEU A 74 -8.85 12.42 -16.99
N PHE A 75 -7.58 12.49 -17.38
CA PHE A 75 -6.52 13.05 -16.56
C PHE A 75 -6.83 14.50 -16.17
N ASP A 76 -7.18 15.33 -17.14
CA ASP A 76 -7.46 16.74 -16.88
C ASP A 76 -8.69 16.94 -16.00
N ALA A 77 -9.76 16.15 -16.21
CA ALA A 77 -10.96 16.24 -15.40
C ALA A 77 -10.69 15.86 -13.92
N LEU A 78 -9.82 14.90 -13.67
CA LEU A 78 -9.55 14.41 -12.31
C LEU A 78 -8.44 15.19 -11.60
N TYR A 79 -7.36 15.56 -12.32
CA TYR A 79 -6.10 15.99 -11.68
C TYR A 79 -5.69 17.44 -11.99
N THR A 80 -6.31 18.12 -12.96
CA THR A 80 -5.97 19.50 -13.24
C THR A 80 -6.54 20.45 -12.18
N LYS A 81 -5.74 21.46 -11.75
CA LYS A 81 -6.18 22.49 -10.80
C LYS A 81 -7.48 23.16 -11.25
N GLY A 82 -8.42 23.30 -10.33
CA GLY A 82 -9.73 23.93 -10.57
C GLY A 82 -10.85 22.96 -10.93
N LYS A 83 -10.56 21.67 -11.11
CA LYS A 83 -11.54 20.62 -11.35
C LYS A 83 -11.89 19.87 -10.04
N LEU A 84 -11.62 18.58 -9.95
CA LEU A 84 -11.93 17.79 -8.74
C LEU A 84 -11.04 18.12 -7.53
N LYS A 85 -9.83 18.62 -7.77
CA LYS A 85 -8.84 19.00 -6.73
C LYS A 85 -8.60 17.87 -5.73
N LEU A 86 -8.15 16.73 -6.23
CA LEU A 86 -7.84 15.57 -5.41
C LEU A 86 -6.63 15.84 -4.51
N GLU A 87 -6.75 15.42 -3.26
CA GLU A 87 -5.67 15.47 -2.27
C GLU A 87 -5.22 14.04 -1.95
N PHE A 88 -3.90 13.85 -1.75
CA PHE A 88 -3.38 12.61 -1.23
C PHE A 88 -3.69 12.52 0.27
N ASP A 89 -4.23 11.37 0.72
CA ASP A 89 -4.55 11.10 2.12
C ASP A 89 -4.38 9.61 2.38
N SER A 90 -3.35 9.27 3.15
CA SER A 90 -3.01 7.89 3.48
C SER A 90 -3.84 7.32 4.65
N ALA A 91 -4.67 8.14 5.31
CA ALA A 91 -5.35 7.77 6.55
C ALA A 91 -6.26 6.55 6.43
N MET A 92 -6.87 6.35 5.25
CA MET A 92 -7.69 5.16 4.99
C MET A 92 -7.82 4.84 3.50
N THR A 93 -8.06 3.58 3.23
CA THR A 93 -8.32 3.09 1.87
C THR A 93 -9.81 3.22 1.55
N ARG A 94 -10.12 3.89 0.45
CA ARG A 94 -11.46 4.20 -0.03
C ARG A 94 -11.76 3.46 -1.33
N ASN A 95 -13.00 3.03 -1.53
CA ASN A 95 -13.48 2.59 -2.83
C ASN A 95 -13.67 3.79 -3.78
N ALA A 96 -14.04 3.53 -5.04
CA ALA A 96 -14.17 4.59 -6.04
C ALA A 96 -15.13 5.71 -5.59
N ALA A 97 -16.31 5.37 -5.12
CA ALA A 97 -17.33 6.32 -4.69
C ALA A 97 -16.88 7.14 -3.46
N GLN A 98 -16.28 6.47 -2.47
CA GLN A 98 -15.78 7.12 -1.26
C GLN A 98 -14.60 8.07 -1.55
N ALA A 99 -13.67 7.68 -2.44
CA ALA A 99 -12.55 8.52 -2.84
C ALA A 99 -13.04 9.77 -3.58
N PHE A 100 -14.03 9.62 -4.46
CA PHE A 100 -14.65 10.73 -5.17
C PHE A 100 -15.36 11.70 -4.22
N ALA A 101 -16.19 11.20 -3.31
CA ALA A 101 -16.93 12.02 -2.35
C ALA A 101 -15.99 12.78 -1.40
N ALA A 102 -14.92 12.11 -0.90
CA ALA A 102 -13.91 12.71 -0.04
C ALA A 102 -12.97 13.65 -0.78
N ARG A 103 -12.89 13.57 -2.11
CA ARG A 103 -11.88 14.23 -2.95
C ARG A 103 -10.44 13.93 -2.50
N SER A 104 -10.25 12.79 -1.91
CA SER A 104 -8.95 12.37 -1.37
C SER A 104 -8.85 10.85 -1.25
N GLY A 105 -7.61 10.35 -1.23
CA GLY A 105 -7.32 8.94 -1.02
C GLY A 105 -5.84 8.63 -1.09
N ASN A 106 -5.47 7.44 -0.64
CA ASN A 106 -4.14 6.89 -0.86
C ASN A 106 -3.96 6.44 -2.32
N CYS A 107 -2.75 6.04 -2.70
CA CYS A 107 -2.44 5.62 -4.08
C CYS A 107 -3.46 4.60 -4.60
N LEU A 108 -3.78 3.57 -3.80
CA LEU A 108 -4.72 2.52 -4.19
C LEU A 108 -6.14 3.06 -4.42
N SER A 109 -6.62 3.94 -3.54
CA SER A 109 -7.94 4.58 -3.67
C SER A 109 -8.05 5.42 -4.94
N LEU A 110 -7.00 6.19 -5.26
CA LEU A 110 -6.95 7.03 -6.46
C LEU A 110 -6.83 6.18 -7.73
N VAL A 111 -6.07 5.08 -7.70
CA VAL A 111 -6.02 4.08 -8.78
C VAL A 111 -7.40 3.47 -9.03
N ILE A 112 -8.09 3.04 -7.97
CA ILE A 112 -9.44 2.45 -8.06
C ILE A 112 -10.43 3.44 -8.66
N MET A 113 -10.47 4.66 -8.17
CA MET A 113 -11.38 5.71 -8.66
C MET A 113 -11.11 6.05 -10.13
N THR A 114 -9.84 6.22 -10.50
CA THR A 114 -9.44 6.52 -11.89
C THR A 114 -9.82 5.37 -12.83
N ALA A 115 -9.58 4.12 -12.40
CA ALA A 115 -9.94 2.95 -13.17
C ALA A 115 -11.46 2.80 -13.35
N ALA A 116 -12.26 3.15 -12.32
CA ALA A 116 -13.71 3.15 -12.41
C ALA A 116 -14.20 4.09 -13.53
N PHE A 117 -13.74 5.34 -13.57
CA PHE A 117 -14.06 6.26 -14.65
C PHE A 117 -13.51 5.81 -16.01
N ALA A 118 -12.27 5.31 -16.05
CA ALA A 118 -11.65 4.85 -17.30
C ALA A 118 -12.47 3.75 -17.98
N ARG A 119 -13.02 2.81 -17.20
CA ARG A 119 -13.89 1.73 -17.71
C ARG A 119 -15.15 2.27 -18.34
N GLU A 120 -15.83 3.20 -17.69
CA GLU A 120 -17.08 3.79 -18.20
C GLU A 120 -16.89 4.49 -19.54
N ILE A 121 -15.74 5.13 -19.77
CA ILE A 121 -15.42 5.73 -21.06
C ILE A 121 -14.72 4.78 -22.04
N GLY A 122 -14.63 3.50 -21.69
CA GLY A 122 -14.08 2.44 -22.54
C GLY A 122 -12.58 2.52 -22.78
N LEU A 123 -11.81 3.04 -21.80
CA LEU A 123 -10.35 2.99 -21.80
C LEU A 123 -9.85 1.67 -21.21
N PRO A 124 -8.94 0.96 -21.88
CA PRO A 124 -8.22 -0.17 -21.29
C PRO A 124 -7.36 0.30 -20.10
N VAL A 125 -7.45 -0.41 -18.99
CA VAL A 125 -6.67 -0.14 -17.77
C VAL A 125 -5.70 -1.29 -17.53
N ARG A 126 -4.43 -0.96 -17.29
CA ARG A 126 -3.41 -1.90 -16.83
C ARG A 126 -2.90 -1.44 -15.47
N TYR A 127 -2.88 -2.35 -14.52
CA TYR A 127 -2.39 -2.08 -13.18
C TYR A 127 -0.96 -2.57 -13.03
N GLN A 128 -0.18 -1.84 -12.26
CA GLN A 128 1.20 -2.17 -11.95
C GLN A 128 1.43 -2.01 -10.45
N SER A 129 2.11 -3.00 -9.86
CA SER A 129 2.70 -2.88 -8.53
C SER A 129 4.15 -2.43 -8.71
N ALA A 130 4.53 -1.35 -8.07
CA ALA A 130 5.90 -0.88 -8.05
C ALA A 130 6.59 -1.41 -6.79
N PHE A 131 7.81 -1.92 -6.98
CA PHE A 131 8.68 -2.28 -5.88
C PHE A 131 9.37 -1.00 -5.40
N VAL A 132 8.78 -0.35 -4.42
CA VAL A 132 9.44 0.70 -3.67
C VAL A 132 10.14 -0.02 -2.53
N ASP A 133 11.46 0.00 -2.52
CA ASP A 133 12.27 -0.78 -1.57
C ASP A 133 11.93 -0.46 -0.09
N GLN A 134 11.15 0.59 0.21
CA GLN A 134 10.89 1.00 1.58
C GLN A 134 9.62 1.87 1.77
N THR A 135 8.45 1.47 1.26
CA THR A 135 7.21 2.12 1.70
C THR A 135 6.68 1.45 2.97
N TRP A 136 7.11 1.96 4.10
CA TRP A 136 6.67 1.52 5.40
C TRP A 136 5.64 2.51 5.95
N SER A 137 4.59 2.00 6.55
CA SER A 137 3.74 2.79 7.43
C SER A 137 3.58 2.04 8.75
N ARG A 138 3.43 2.79 9.84
CA ARG A 138 3.28 2.23 11.18
C ARG A 138 2.06 2.85 11.84
N SER A 139 1.27 2.02 12.52
CA SER A 139 0.22 2.47 13.42
C SER A 139 0.37 1.75 14.75
N GLY A 140 0.84 2.47 15.77
CA GLY A 140 1.24 1.88 17.04
C GLY A 140 2.37 0.87 16.87
N ASP A 141 2.18 -0.36 17.36
CA ASP A 141 3.16 -1.45 17.25
C ASP A 141 3.03 -2.26 15.95
N ILE A 142 2.10 -1.89 15.07
CA ILE A 142 1.82 -2.61 13.85
C ILE A 142 2.48 -1.91 12.67
N GLN A 143 3.36 -2.62 11.98
CA GLN A 143 3.98 -2.16 10.75
C GLN A 143 3.15 -2.65 9.57
N PHE A 144 2.76 -1.73 8.70
CA PHE A 144 2.10 -2.03 7.45
C PHE A 144 3.10 -1.93 6.31
N PHE A 145 3.07 -2.93 5.46
CA PHE A 145 3.73 -2.87 4.18
C PHE A 145 2.70 -2.44 3.13
N SER A 146 2.77 -1.20 2.69
CA SER A 146 1.97 -0.74 1.55
C SER A 146 2.81 -0.86 0.29
N GLY A 147 2.52 -1.85 -0.55
CA GLY A 147 3.02 -1.85 -1.92
C GLY A 147 2.48 -0.63 -2.66
N HIS A 148 3.34 0.06 -3.41
CA HIS A 148 2.89 1.13 -4.28
C HIS A 148 2.23 0.56 -5.53
N VAL A 149 1.13 1.17 -5.96
CA VAL A 149 0.41 0.82 -7.18
C VAL A 149 0.16 2.04 -8.05
N ASN A 150 0.27 1.84 -9.34
CA ASN A 150 -0.11 2.82 -10.34
C ASN A 150 -0.96 2.17 -11.44
N LEU A 151 -1.48 2.97 -12.34
CA LEU A 151 -2.22 2.48 -13.49
C LEU A 151 -1.75 3.13 -14.78
N THR A 152 -1.86 2.36 -15.86
CA THR A 152 -1.63 2.84 -17.22
C THR A 152 -2.94 2.78 -17.99
N LEU A 153 -3.36 3.92 -18.52
CA LEU A 153 -4.48 4.06 -19.44
C LEU A 153 -3.99 3.72 -20.85
N GLY A 154 -4.45 2.59 -21.36
CA GLY A 154 -4.13 2.12 -22.69
C GLY A 154 -5.00 2.78 -23.75
N ARG A 155 -4.76 2.41 -25.01
CA ARG A 155 -5.59 2.81 -26.15
C ARG A 155 -6.71 1.82 -26.37
N ARG A 156 -7.82 2.33 -26.86
CA ARG A 156 -8.75 1.50 -27.63
C ARG A 156 -8.11 1.27 -29.01
N GLN A 157 -7.87 0.02 -29.40
CA GLN A 157 -7.50 -0.31 -30.79
C GLN A 157 -8.68 0.04 -31.69
N THR A 158 -8.76 1.27 -32.14
CA THR A 158 -9.58 1.64 -33.29
C THR A 158 -8.71 1.38 -34.50
N HIS A 159 -9.29 0.71 -35.52
CA HIS A 159 -8.66 0.56 -36.84
C HIS A 159 -8.66 1.92 -37.57
N ASP A 160 -8.11 2.94 -36.96
CA ASP A 160 -7.92 4.23 -37.61
C ASP A 160 -6.69 4.15 -38.51
N ARG A 161 -6.94 4.25 -39.82
CA ARG A 161 -5.92 4.22 -40.89
C ARG A 161 -4.95 5.41 -40.83
N PHE A 162 -5.15 6.35 -39.92
CA PHE A 162 -4.27 7.50 -39.69
C PHE A 162 -3.60 7.35 -38.32
N GLY A 163 -2.43 6.73 -38.32
CA GLY A 163 -1.62 6.37 -37.17
C GLY A 163 -1.14 7.54 -36.30
N HIS A 164 -2.02 8.20 -35.60
CA HIS A 164 -1.62 9.05 -34.48
C HIS A 164 -1.30 8.17 -33.28
N ASN A 165 -0.01 7.91 -33.14
CA ASN A 165 0.57 7.12 -32.08
C ASN A 165 0.60 7.90 -30.76
N GLU A 166 -0.54 8.15 -30.10
CA GLU A 166 -0.51 8.65 -28.72
C GLU A 166 0.06 7.57 -27.80
N PRO A 167 1.06 7.91 -26.97
CA PRO A 167 1.61 6.93 -26.01
C PRO A 167 0.57 6.58 -24.95
N ASP A 168 0.72 5.41 -24.35
CA ASP A 168 -0.01 5.05 -23.14
C ASP A 168 0.27 6.07 -22.03
N LEU A 169 -0.75 6.46 -21.27
CA LEU A 169 -0.61 7.39 -20.15
C LEU A 169 -0.54 6.64 -18.83
N THR A 170 0.62 6.66 -18.19
CA THR A 170 0.76 6.14 -16.82
C THR A 170 0.48 7.25 -15.82
N ILE A 171 -0.40 6.96 -14.87
CA ILE A 171 -0.76 7.84 -13.76
C ILE A 171 -0.20 7.22 -12.49
N ASP A 172 0.68 7.96 -11.84
CA ASP A 172 1.31 7.61 -10.58
C ASP A 172 1.07 8.73 -9.57
N PHE A 173 0.91 8.36 -8.30
CA PHE A 173 0.57 9.29 -7.22
C PHE A 173 1.73 9.53 -6.24
N LEU A 174 2.90 8.95 -6.52
CA LEU A 174 4.14 9.28 -5.83
C LEU A 174 4.79 10.54 -6.41
N PRO A 175 5.59 11.25 -5.61
CA PRO A 175 6.44 12.31 -6.11
C PRO A 175 7.35 11.82 -7.26
N PRO A 176 7.59 12.64 -8.30
CA PRO A 176 8.40 12.24 -9.46
C PRO A 176 9.80 11.73 -9.12
N GLN A 177 10.37 12.16 -7.99
CA GLN A 177 11.67 11.73 -7.49
C GLN A 177 11.66 10.27 -7.04
N GLU A 178 10.54 9.80 -6.48
CA GLU A 178 10.36 8.44 -5.98
C GLU A 178 10.05 7.44 -7.11
N ILE A 179 9.52 7.93 -8.25
CA ILE A 179 9.12 7.08 -9.38
C ILE A 179 10.32 6.66 -10.24
N ARG A 180 11.40 7.46 -10.25
CA ARG A 180 12.55 7.23 -11.12
C ARG A 180 13.27 5.93 -10.77
N GLY A 181 13.32 5.00 -11.73
CA GLY A 181 14.03 3.73 -11.59
C GLY A 181 13.24 2.62 -10.88
N LEU A 182 11.98 2.85 -10.51
CA LEU A 182 11.15 1.81 -9.91
C LEU A 182 10.96 0.63 -10.86
N ARG A 183 11.20 -0.57 -10.35
CA ARG A 183 10.80 -1.79 -11.03
C ARG A 183 9.31 -2.01 -10.82
N THR A 184 8.58 -2.14 -11.92
CA THR A 184 7.14 -2.41 -11.87
C THR A 184 6.85 -3.83 -12.34
N ARG A 185 5.81 -4.42 -11.77
CA ARG A 185 5.23 -5.70 -12.18
C ARG A 185 3.76 -5.49 -12.53
N SER A 186 3.34 -5.99 -13.69
CA SER A 186 1.92 -6.00 -14.03
C SER A 186 1.15 -6.89 -13.06
N ILE A 187 0.01 -6.41 -12.58
CA ILE A 187 -0.91 -7.13 -11.69
C ILE A 187 -2.32 -7.10 -12.27
N GLY A 188 -3.11 -8.10 -11.88
CA GLY A 188 -4.52 -8.20 -12.28
C GLY A 188 -5.43 -7.30 -11.43
N GLU A 189 -6.65 -7.11 -11.92
CA GLU A 189 -7.69 -6.41 -11.18
C GLU A 189 -8.07 -7.14 -9.88
N ALA A 190 -8.10 -8.47 -9.91
CA ALA A 190 -8.33 -9.29 -8.72
C ALA A 190 -7.31 -8.95 -7.61
N THR A 191 -6.05 -8.68 -7.98
CA THR A 191 -5.02 -8.25 -7.03
C THR A 191 -5.33 -6.86 -6.46
N ILE A 192 -5.80 -5.91 -7.27
CA ILE A 192 -6.23 -4.57 -6.79
C ILE A 192 -7.37 -4.70 -5.77
N VAL A 193 -8.36 -5.54 -6.06
CA VAL A 193 -9.48 -5.80 -5.12
C VAL A 193 -8.97 -6.45 -3.83
N ALA A 194 -8.07 -7.44 -3.95
CA ALA A 194 -7.45 -8.08 -2.80
C ALA A 194 -6.64 -7.10 -1.94
N MET A 195 -5.87 -6.20 -2.58
CA MET A 195 -5.15 -5.12 -1.88
C MET A 195 -6.10 -4.19 -1.13
N TYR A 196 -7.21 -3.78 -1.76
CA TYR A 196 -8.23 -2.96 -1.12
C TYR A 196 -8.80 -3.67 0.12
N MET A 197 -9.23 -4.92 -0.03
CA MET A 197 -9.81 -5.70 1.06
C MET A 197 -8.80 -5.96 2.18
N ASN A 198 -7.54 -6.23 1.84
CA ASN A 198 -6.46 -6.39 2.82
C ASN A 198 -6.18 -5.12 3.62
N ASN A 199 -6.17 -3.97 2.97
CA ASN A 199 -6.02 -2.68 3.66
C ASN A 199 -7.21 -2.41 4.59
N ARG A 200 -8.45 -2.70 4.15
CA ARG A 200 -9.63 -2.61 5.01
C ARG A 200 -9.51 -3.53 6.23
N ALA A 201 -9.02 -4.76 6.05
CA ALA A 201 -8.75 -5.68 7.15
C ALA A 201 -7.75 -5.08 8.16
N ALA A 202 -6.64 -4.54 7.67
CA ALA A 202 -5.62 -3.92 8.50
C ALA A 202 -6.14 -2.69 9.26
N GLU A 203 -6.90 -1.81 8.60
CA GLU A 203 -7.52 -0.62 9.19
C GLU A 203 -8.52 -0.99 10.30
N LEU A 204 -9.41 -1.95 10.05
CA LEU A 204 -10.37 -2.43 11.04
C LEU A 204 -9.68 -3.11 12.22
N PHE A 205 -8.61 -3.83 11.95
CA PHE A 205 -7.80 -4.46 12.98
C PHE A 205 -7.17 -3.41 13.92
N THR A 206 -6.63 -2.31 13.40
CA THR A 206 -6.08 -1.22 14.23
C THR A 206 -7.14 -0.50 15.06
N GLN A 207 -8.40 -0.52 14.60
CA GLN A 207 -9.57 -0.01 15.34
C GLN A 207 -10.09 -0.99 16.41
N GLY A 208 -9.49 -2.18 16.54
CA GLY A 208 -9.93 -3.22 17.45
C GLY A 208 -11.14 -4.05 16.96
N LEU A 209 -11.58 -3.83 15.72
CA LEU A 209 -12.70 -4.54 15.10
C LEU A 209 -12.26 -5.89 14.50
N VAL A 210 -11.71 -6.76 15.35
CA VAL A 210 -11.01 -7.99 14.96
C VAL A 210 -11.89 -8.94 14.15
N ASN A 211 -13.17 -9.07 14.50
CA ASN A 211 -14.12 -9.93 13.75
C ASN A 211 -14.29 -9.44 12.30
N ASN A 212 -14.51 -8.15 12.10
CA ASN A 212 -14.64 -7.58 10.77
C ASN A 212 -13.32 -7.69 9.98
N ALA A 213 -12.19 -7.44 10.64
CA ALA A 213 -10.86 -7.58 10.05
C ALA A 213 -10.62 -9.00 9.49
N TYR A 214 -11.04 -10.04 10.22
CA TYR A 214 -10.96 -11.42 9.75
C TYR A 214 -11.71 -11.64 8.43
N TRP A 215 -12.96 -11.20 8.36
CA TRP A 215 -13.79 -11.39 7.17
C TRP A 215 -13.25 -10.64 5.95
N TRP A 216 -12.71 -9.44 6.16
CA TRP A 216 -12.05 -8.69 5.10
C TRP A 216 -10.76 -9.35 4.62
N ALA A 217 -9.91 -9.87 5.52
CA ALA A 217 -8.71 -10.62 5.16
C ALA A 217 -9.05 -11.92 4.42
N ARG A 218 -10.08 -12.65 4.87
CA ARG A 218 -10.61 -13.84 4.21
C ARG A 218 -11.11 -13.53 2.80
N ALA A 219 -11.86 -12.44 2.64
CA ALA A 219 -12.35 -11.98 1.34
C ALA A 219 -11.19 -11.58 0.39
N ALA A 220 -10.15 -10.93 0.92
CA ALA A 220 -8.95 -10.57 0.15
C ALA A 220 -8.25 -11.82 -0.43
N ILE A 221 -8.07 -12.86 0.38
CA ILE A 221 -7.54 -14.15 -0.07
C ILE A 221 -8.45 -14.78 -1.12
N GLY A 222 -9.76 -14.60 -0.95
CA GLY A 222 -10.78 -15.05 -1.91
C GLY A 222 -10.66 -14.43 -3.28
N GLN A 223 -10.33 -13.16 -3.33
CA GLN A 223 -10.19 -12.40 -4.57
C GLN A 223 -8.90 -12.75 -5.31
N ASP A 224 -7.78 -12.84 -4.59
CA ASP A 224 -6.49 -13.23 -5.18
C ASP A 224 -5.71 -14.12 -4.20
N PRO A 225 -5.81 -15.45 -4.35
CA PRO A 225 -5.04 -16.40 -3.54
C PRO A 225 -3.52 -16.29 -3.73
N GLY A 226 -3.06 -15.58 -4.76
CA GLY A 226 -1.64 -15.29 -5.01
C GLY A 226 -1.12 -14.05 -4.26
N PHE A 227 -2.01 -13.23 -3.68
CA PHE A 227 -1.62 -12.04 -2.95
C PHE A 227 -1.24 -12.38 -1.49
N LEU A 228 0.02 -12.73 -1.27
CA LEU A 228 0.49 -13.31 0.00
C LEU A 228 0.44 -12.35 1.19
N SER A 229 0.39 -11.05 0.97
CA SER A 229 0.20 -10.06 2.05
C SER A 229 -1.09 -10.29 2.83
N SER A 230 -2.16 -10.79 2.18
CA SER A 230 -3.44 -11.08 2.86
C SER A 230 -3.31 -12.24 3.86
N TYR A 231 -2.45 -13.20 3.60
CA TYR A 231 -2.18 -14.29 4.54
C TYR A 231 -1.38 -13.78 5.75
N ASN A 232 -0.42 -12.89 5.52
CA ASN A 232 0.30 -12.24 6.62
C ASN A 232 -0.67 -11.47 7.55
N THR A 233 -1.58 -10.69 6.97
CA THR A 233 -2.61 -9.97 7.72
C THR A 233 -3.52 -10.93 8.49
N LEU A 234 -3.98 -12.02 7.86
CA LEU A 234 -4.80 -13.03 8.51
C LEU A 234 -4.05 -13.70 9.68
N GLY A 235 -2.76 -13.99 9.51
CA GLY A 235 -1.91 -14.55 10.58
C GLY A 235 -1.80 -13.62 11.80
N ILE A 236 -1.64 -12.32 11.57
CA ILE A 236 -1.63 -11.29 12.63
C ILE A 236 -3.00 -11.23 13.34
N ILE A 237 -4.09 -11.29 12.58
CA ILE A 237 -5.46 -11.27 13.15
C ILE A 237 -5.67 -12.50 14.06
N TYR A 238 -5.32 -13.70 13.61
CA TYR A 238 -5.38 -14.91 14.44
C TYR A 238 -4.52 -14.80 15.71
N GLN A 239 -3.28 -14.33 15.57
CA GLN A 239 -2.38 -14.14 16.70
C GLN A 239 -2.98 -13.22 17.77
N ARG A 240 -3.52 -12.08 17.36
CA ARG A 240 -4.14 -11.12 18.29
C ARG A 240 -5.45 -11.60 18.87
N HIS A 241 -6.17 -12.46 18.15
CA HIS A 241 -7.37 -13.12 18.66
C HIS A 241 -7.05 -14.27 19.64
N GLY A 242 -5.76 -14.66 19.76
CA GLY A 242 -5.30 -15.74 20.65
C GLY A 242 -5.24 -17.12 19.96
N ASN A 243 -5.56 -17.22 18.69
CA ASN A 243 -5.57 -18.45 17.91
C ASN A 243 -4.19 -18.73 17.31
N LEU A 244 -3.22 -19.07 18.17
CA LEU A 244 -1.81 -19.21 17.80
C LEU A 244 -1.54 -20.35 16.82
N ALA A 245 -2.32 -21.44 16.85
CA ALA A 245 -2.18 -22.57 15.95
C ALA A 245 -2.60 -22.21 14.52
N GLU A 246 -3.72 -21.49 14.37
CA GLU A 246 -4.20 -20.95 13.09
C GLU A 246 -3.23 -19.90 12.55
N ALA A 247 -2.73 -19.01 13.41
CA ALA A 247 -1.74 -18.01 13.04
C ALA A 247 -0.47 -18.65 12.47
N GLU A 248 0.08 -19.66 13.15
CA GLU A 248 1.24 -20.42 12.66
C GLU A 248 0.96 -21.08 11.32
N THR A 249 -0.19 -21.75 11.18
CA THR A 249 -0.57 -22.44 9.94
C THR A 249 -0.61 -21.49 8.74
N VAL A 250 -1.21 -20.33 8.91
CA VAL A 250 -1.34 -19.32 7.84
C VAL A 250 0.00 -18.68 7.50
N LEU A 251 0.79 -18.31 8.52
CA LEU A 251 2.10 -17.69 8.32
C LEU A 251 3.11 -18.69 7.72
N ALA A 252 3.09 -19.96 8.13
CA ALA A 252 3.91 -21.00 7.54
C ALA A 252 3.56 -21.21 6.06
N TYR A 253 2.27 -21.22 5.72
CA TYR A 253 1.79 -21.30 4.34
C TYR A 253 2.30 -20.13 3.47
N ALA A 254 2.29 -18.92 4.00
CA ALA A 254 2.83 -17.75 3.30
C ALA A 254 4.36 -17.85 3.14
N LEU A 255 5.07 -18.30 4.18
CA LEU A 255 6.52 -18.43 4.16
C LEU A 255 7.02 -19.55 3.24
N GLU A 256 6.26 -20.64 3.06
CA GLU A 256 6.57 -21.68 2.06
C GLU A 256 6.60 -21.11 0.63
N ARG A 257 5.78 -20.09 0.35
CA ARG A 257 5.66 -19.45 -0.98
C ARG A 257 6.64 -18.32 -1.18
N GLU A 258 6.93 -17.58 -0.11
CA GLU A 258 7.94 -16.53 -0.08
C GLU A 258 8.97 -16.80 1.03
N PRO A 259 9.90 -17.74 0.85
CA PRO A 259 10.83 -18.17 1.90
C PRO A 259 11.80 -17.11 2.41
N ARG A 260 11.82 -15.94 1.75
CA ARG A 260 12.65 -14.79 2.10
C ARG A 260 11.83 -13.56 2.47
N ASN A 261 10.54 -13.72 2.79
CA ASN A 261 9.72 -12.60 3.23
C ASN A 261 10.00 -12.29 4.72
N PRO A 262 10.66 -11.17 5.03
CA PRO A 262 11.07 -10.86 6.40
C PRO A 262 9.87 -10.57 7.32
N HIS A 263 8.77 -10.03 6.77
CA HIS A 263 7.57 -9.71 7.56
C HIS A 263 6.87 -10.96 8.04
N VAL A 264 6.69 -11.93 7.14
CA VAL A 264 6.09 -13.22 7.49
C VAL A 264 6.97 -13.95 8.49
N MET A 265 8.31 -13.91 8.31
CA MET A 265 9.25 -14.50 9.28
C MET A 265 9.13 -13.85 10.66
N SER A 266 9.10 -12.52 10.71
CA SER A 266 9.00 -11.77 11.98
C SER A 266 7.72 -12.11 12.73
N ASN A 267 6.58 -12.17 12.03
CA ASN A 267 5.30 -12.52 12.62
C ASN A 267 5.29 -13.99 13.08
N LEU A 268 5.88 -14.91 12.32
CA LEU A 268 5.99 -16.30 12.73
C LEU A 268 6.91 -16.49 13.95
N VAL A 269 8.02 -15.73 14.04
CA VAL A 269 8.88 -15.66 15.23
C VAL A 269 8.06 -15.23 16.46
N SER A 270 7.22 -14.21 16.31
CA SER A 270 6.35 -13.73 17.38
C SER A 270 5.33 -14.79 17.82
N VAL A 271 4.70 -15.50 16.88
CA VAL A 271 3.76 -16.60 17.17
C VAL A 271 4.45 -17.75 17.90
N LEU A 272 5.62 -18.19 17.41
CA LEU A 272 6.39 -19.26 18.05
C LEU A 272 6.81 -18.90 19.49
N ASN A 273 7.18 -17.64 19.74
CA ASN A 273 7.47 -17.16 21.09
C ASN A 273 6.22 -17.22 21.97
N ALA A 274 5.06 -16.77 21.47
CA ALA A 274 3.80 -16.82 22.20
C ALA A 274 3.35 -18.26 22.54
N GLN A 275 3.74 -19.24 21.70
CA GLN A 275 3.52 -20.68 21.95
C GLN A 275 4.55 -21.30 22.92
N GLY A 276 5.57 -20.54 23.36
CA GLY A 276 6.66 -21.06 24.19
C GLY A 276 7.72 -21.88 23.44
N ARG A 277 7.66 -21.93 22.12
CA ARG A 277 8.60 -22.67 21.23
C ARG A 277 9.87 -21.84 20.96
N VAL A 278 10.54 -21.45 22.06
CA VAL A 278 11.69 -20.52 22.04
C VAL A 278 12.86 -21.03 21.17
N GLY A 279 13.06 -22.37 21.09
CA GLY A 279 14.10 -22.96 20.26
C GLY A 279 13.91 -22.68 18.79
N GLU A 280 12.71 -22.88 18.26
CA GLU A 280 12.35 -22.68 16.85
C GLU A 280 12.30 -21.19 16.52
N SER A 281 11.71 -20.39 17.41
CA SER A 281 11.71 -18.93 17.30
C SER A 281 13.13 -18.37 17.16
N ARG A 282 14.08 -18.86 17.98
CA ARG A 282 15.48 -18.40 17.91
C ARG A 282 16.17 -18.79 16.59
N ILE A 283 15.87 -19.97 16.05
CA ILE A 283 16.44 -20.41 14.76
C ILE A 283 15.94 -19.50 13.64
N LEU A 284 14.63 -19.27 13.58
CA LEU A 284 14.01 -18.43 12.55
C LEU A 284 14.44 -16.96 12.72
N GLY A 285 14.52 -16.47 13.97
CA GLY A 285 14.98 -15.11 14.29
C GLY A 285 16.42 -14.84 13.83
N ARG A 286 17.34 -15.79 14.03
CA ARG A 286 18.71 -15.67 13.51
C ARG A 286 18.76 -15.60 11.98
N LYS A 287 17.91 -16.38 11.30
CA LYS A 287 17.81 -16.32 9.83
C LYS A 287 17.31 -14.95 9.38
N LEU A 288 16.30 -14.40 10.06
CA LEU A 288 15.76 -13.06 9.80
C LEU A 288 16.84 -11.97 10.02
N GLU A 289 17.56 -12.04 11.14
CA GLU A 289 18.62 -11.10 11.50
C GLU A 289 19.79 -11.12 10.49
N GLN A 290 20.13 -12.30 9.95
CA GLN A 290 21.12 -12.42 8.87
C GLN A 290 20.64 -11.82 7.56
N MET A 291 19.34 -11.91 7.27
CA MET A 291 18.76 -11.36 6.04
C MET A 291 18.55 -9.84 6.14
N GLU A 292 18.18 -9.36 7.31
CA GLU A 292 17.81 -7.98 7.59
C GLU A 292 18.38 -7.53 8.93
N PRO A 293 19.70 -7.23 8.98
CA PRO A 293 20.37 -6.87 10.24
C PRO A 293 19.85 -5.56 10.85
N ASN A 294 19.33 -4.68 10.02
CA ASN A 294 18.71 -3.42 10.44
C ASN A 294 17.31 -3.34 9.84
N PRO A 295 16.30 -3.97 10.48
CA PRO A 295 14.94 -3.89 9.98
C PRO A 295 14.44 -2.44 9.95
N PRO A 296 13.42 -2.12 9.16
CA PRO A 296 12.81 -0.80 9.13
C PRO A 296 12.45 -0.32 10.52
N PHE A 297 12.60 0.97 10.75
CA PHE A 297 12.42 1.64 12.04
C PHE A 297 13.41 1.22 13.15
N SER A 298 14.40 0.37 12.90
CA SER A 298 15.33 -0.09 13.95
C SER A 298 16.15 1.06 14.54
N PHE A 299 16.64 1.98 13.71
CA PHE A 299 17.32 3.18 14.16
C PHE A 299 16.34 4.18 14.76
N PHE A 300 15.13 4.28 14.21
CA PHE A 300 14.06 5.13 14.71
C PHE A 300 13.65 4.75 16.14
N ASP A 301 13.38 3.47 16.42
CA ASP A 301 13.00 3.00 17.76
C ASP A 301 14.12 3.20 18.80
N ARG A 302 15.37 3.04 18.38
CA ARG A 302 16.54 3.39 19.20
C ARG A 302 16.63 4.89 19.43
N GLY A 303 16.34 5.71 18.41
CA GLY A 303 16.27 7.17 18.50
C GLY A 303 15.20 7.63 19.48
N LEU A 304 14.00 7.04 19.44
CA LEU A 304 12.93 7.31 20.42
C LEU A 304 13.35 6.94 21.84
N THR A 305 14.11 5.88 22.00
CA THR A 305 14.66 5.49 23.30
C THR A 305 15.72 6.50 23.79
N ALA A 306 16.59 6.97 22.90
CA ALA A 306 17.56 8.02 23.21
C ALA A 306 16.88 9.34 23.62
N VAL A 307 15.81 9.76 22.93
CA VAL A 307 14.99 10.93 23.32
C VAL A 307 14.43 10.75 24.72
N ARG A 308 13.85 9.61 25.05
CA ARG A 308 13.31 9.32 26.40
C ARG A 308 14.37 9.40 27.49
N ASN A 309 15.60 9.05 27.16
CA ASN A 309 16.75 9.11 28.09
C ASN A 309 17.43 10.49 28.10
N GLY A 310 16.97 11.46 27.30
CA GLY A 310 17.56 12.81 27.21
C GLY A 310 18.85 12.85 26.36
N ASP A 311 19.24 11.76 25.73
CA ASP A 311 20.41 11.70 24.84
C ASP A 311 20.02 12.17 23.42
N PHE A 312 19.81 13.47 23.29
CA PHE A 312 19.40 14.09 22.04
C PHE A 312 20.47 14.01 20.93
N LYS A 313 21.75 13.88 21.31
CA LYS A 313 22.83 13.72 20.35
C LYS A 313 22.75 12.34 19.66
N ALA A 314 22.64 11.28 20.45
CA ALA A 314 22.45 9.94 19.90
C ALA A 314 21.12 9.84 19.11
N ALA A 315 20.04 10.48 19.60
CA ALA A 315 18.75 10.52 18.91
C ALA A 315 18.87 11.16 17.53
N ARG A 316 19.53 12.32 17.42
CA ARG A 316 19.79 13.01 16.15
C ARG A 316 20.48 12.09 15.14
N ASP A 317 21.58 11.45 15.56
CA ASP A 317 22.38 10.62 14.66
C ASP A 317 21.62 9.37 14.19
N LEU A 318 20.78 8.79 15.07
CA LEU A 318 19.92 7.66 14.76
C LEU A 318 18.78 8.04 13.80
N PHE A 319 18.09 9.16 14.01
CA PHE A 319 17.05 9.61 13.10
C PHE A 319 17.61 10.04 11.75
N ALA A 320 18.80 10.68 11.72
CA ALA A 320 19.48 10.99 10.45
C ALA A 320 19.79 9.71 9.65
N THR A 321 20.24 8.65 10.33
CA THR A 321 20.48 7.35 9.67
C THR A 321 19.22 6.75 9.06
N GLU A 322 18.07 6.90 9.73
CA GLU A 322 16.79 6.40 9.19
C GLU A 322 16.29 7.28 8.03
N ILE A 323 16.52 8.60 8.08
CA ILE A 323 16.22 9.53 6.98
C ILE A 323 17.04 9.19 5.73
N ASP A 324 18.33 8.85 5.87
CA ASP A 324 19.16 8.41 4.74
C ASP A 324 18.58 7.16 4.03
N ARG A 325 17.86 6.32 4.78
CA ARG A 325 17.19 5.12 4.25
C ARG A 325 15.82 5.41 3.65
N ALA A 326 15.07 6.34 4.23
CA ALA A 326 13.72 6.69 3.81
C ALA A 326 13.50 8.22 3.91
N PRO A 327 14.06 9.00 2.96
CA PRO A 327 14.14 10.46 3.04
C PRO A 327 12.79 11.18 2.96
N TYR A 328 11.73 10.47 2.55
CA TYR A 328 10.38 11.05 2.41
C TYR A 328 9.44 10.65 3.56
N TYR A 329 9.95 9.96 4.58
CA TYR A 329 9.12 9.54 5.71
C TYR A 329 9.03 10.67 6.75
N HIS A 330 7.89 11.37 6.75
CA HIS A 330 7.68 12.61 7.51
C HIS A 330 7.93 12.49 9.02
N GLU A 331 7.62 11.34 9.62
CA GLU A 331 7.78 11.13 11.07
C GLU A 331 9.26 11.14 11.49
N PHE A 332 10.18 10.68 10.62
CA PHE A 332 11.62 10.72 10.92
C PHE A 332 12.12 12.16 11.01
N HIS A 333 11.70 13.02 10.10
CA HIS A 333 12.01 14.45 10.13
C HIS A 333 11.42 15.15 11.35
N PHE A 334 10.18 14.78 11.73
CA PHE A 334 9.57 15.31 12.94
C PHE A 334 10.39 14.97 14.19
N TRP A 335 10.79 13.71 14.37
CA TRP A 335 11.57 13.30 15.53
C TRP A 335 13.02 13.80 15.50
N LEU A 336 13.59 13.98 14.32
CA LEU A 336 14.88 14.68 14.18
C LEU A 336 14.75 16.14 14.63
N ALA A 337 13.65 16.82 14.30
CA ALA A 337 13.38 18.16 14.80
C ALA A 337 13.25 18.18 16.33
N VAL A 338 12.62 17.18 16.94
CA VAL A 338 12.54 17.03 18.40
C VAL A 338 13.95 16.89 19.02
N ALA A 339 14.84 16.11 18.40
CA ALA A 339 16.22 15.98 18.85
C ALA A 339 16.98 17.31 18.75
N TYR A 340 16.82 18.07 17.67
CA TYR A 340 17.42 19.40 17.53
C TYR A 340 16.91 20.40 18.56
N VAL A 341 15.60 20.38 18.89
CA VAL A 341 15.05 21.18 19.99
C VAL A 341 15.74 20.85 21.32
N GLY A 342 15.92 19.54 21.60
CA GLY A 342 16.63 19.09 22.80
C GLY A 342 18.09 19.52 22.87
N LEU A 343 18.75 19.74 21.72
CA LEU A 343 20.12 20.26 21.61
C LEU A 343 20.19 21.78 21.59
N GLY A 344 19.06 22.49 21.53
CA GLY A 344 19.03 23.95 21.38
C GLY A 344 19.27 24.44 19.94
N GLU A 345 19.33 23.55 18.96
CA GLU A 345 19.61 23.82 17.55
C GLU A 345 18.30 24.19 16.82
N MET A 346 17.75 25.38 17.10
CA MET A 346 16.39 25.78 16.71
C MET A 346 16.20 25.95 15.20
N GLU A 347 17.21 26.40 14.47
CA GLU A 347 17.10 26.60 13.02
C GLU A 347 17.00 25.25 12.30
N GLN A 348 17.80 24.26 12.71
CA GLN A 348 17.72 22.90 12.18
C GLN A 348 16.37 22.25 12.52
N ALA A 349 15.85 22.49 13.72
CA ALA A 349 14.52 22.03 14.12
C ALA A 349 13.41 22.60 13.23
N LYS A 350 13.47 23.91 12.89
CA LYS A 350 12.49 24.55 11.98
C LYS A 350 12.56 23.95 10.55
N GLU A 351 13.77 23.72 10.05
CA GLU A 351 13.99 23.10 8.75
C GLU A 351 13.36 21.71 8.70
N GLN A 352 13.68 20.84 9.65
CA GLN A 352 13.16 19.49 9.69
C GLN A 352 11.64 19.43 9.90
N LEU A 353 11.04 20.32 10.68
CA LEU A 353 9.58 20.44 10.80
C LEU A 353 8.92 20.89 9.48
N THR A 354 9.59 21.75 8.72
CA THR A 354 9.09 22.18 7.42
C THR A 354 9.06 20.99 6.44
N ILE A 355 10.14 20.20 6.41
CA ILE A 355 10.23 18.99 5.60
C ILE A 355 9.17 17.97 6.03
N ALA A 356 9.01 17.74 7.35
CA ALA A 356 7.99 16.85 7.89
C ALA A 356 6.57 17.28 7.43
N MET A 357 6.29 18.57 7.44
CA MET A 357 5.01 19.12 6.99
C MET A 357 4.80 18.93 5.47
N GLU A 358 5.86 19.10 4.67
CA GLU A 358 5.79 18.89 3.20
C GLU A 358 5.54 17.43 2.83
N TYR A 359 6.17 16.50 3.56
CA TYR A 359 6.01 15.06 3.32
C TYR A 359 4.86 14.42 4.10
N SER A 360 4.13 15.18 4.92
CA SER A 360 3.01 14.63 5.69
C SER A 360 1.93 14.05 4.77
N THR A 361 1.52 12.83 5.08
CA THR A 361 0.57 12.05 4.29
C THR A 361 -0.87 12.16 4.81
N THR A 362 -1.07 12.77 5.97
CA THR A 362 -2.38 13.05 6.55
C THR A 362 -2.54 14.53 6.88
N ARG A 363 -3.79 15.01 6.90
CA ARG A 363 -4.09 16.38 7.34
C ARG A 363 -3.72 16.58 8.81
N ASN A 364 -4.00 15.58 9.65
CA ASN A 364 -3.69 15.68 11.10
C ASN A 364 -2.20 15.86 11.37
N ASP A 365 -1.33 15.11 10.68
CA ASP A 365 0.12 15.26 10.84
C ASP A 365 0.59 16.63 10.37
N ARG A 366 0.07 17.09 9.22
CA ARG A 366 0.40 18.42 8.69
C ARG A 366 0.04 19.52 9.68
N ASP A 367 -1.17 19.48 10.25
CA ASP A 367 -1.64 20.45 11.22
C ASP A 367 -0.83 20.41 12.51
N LEU A 368 -0.46 19.19 12.97
CA LEU A 368 0.43 19.00 14.12
C LEU A 368 1.80 19.66 13.91
N TYR A 369 2.43 19.39 12.75
CA TYR A 369 3.77 19.92 12.45
C TYR A 369 3.73 21.44 12.26
N ALA A 370 2.70 21.97 11.61
CA ALA A 370 2.49 23.41 11.49
C ALA A 370 2.34 24.09 12.84
N ALA A 371 1.56 23.52 13.76
CA ALA A 371 1.40 24.06 15.13
C ALA A 371 2.73 24.05 15.91
N LYS A 372 3.54 22.99 15.78
CA LYS A 372 4.87 22.93 16.41
C LYS A 372 5.83 23.97 15.85
N LEU A 373 5.81 24.18 14.52
CA LEU A 373 6.64 25.16 13.84
C LEU A 373 6.30 26.59 14.32
N VAL A 374 5.01 26.93 14.44
CA VAL A 374 4.56 28.22 14.97
C VAL A 374 5.06 28.41 16.40
N ARG A 375 4.97 27.39 17.26
CA ARG A 375 5.43 27.46 18.65
C ARG A 375 6.92 27.72 18.74
N ILE A 376 7.77 27.07 17.94
CA ILE A 376 9.22 27.31 17.95
C ILE A 376 9.53 28.75 17.48
N ARG A 377 8.83 29.26 16.47
CA ARG A 377 8.99 30.65 16.00
C ARG A 377 8.62 31.69 17.06
N SER A 378 7.55 31.44 17.81
CA SER A 378 7.10 32.36 18.87
C SER A 378 7.99 32.37 20.13
N SER A 379 8.67 31.25 20.41
CA SER A 379 9.56 31.12 21.58
C SER A 379 10.94 31.73 21.34
N HIS A 380 11.32 32.01 20.10
CA HIS A 380 12.59 32.65 19.73
C HIS A 380 12.32 33.67 18.61
N PRO A 381 11.72 34.85 18.94
CA PRO A 381 11.65 35.95 17.99
C PRO A 381 13.07 36.39 17.65
N GLN A 382 13.36 36.53 16.34
CA GLN A 382 14.64 37.03 15.82
C GLN A 382 14.87 38.47 16.26
#